data_81a66c53a2e4076d8e3dd7be1227a8f9
#
_entry.id   81a66c53a2e4076d8e3dd7be1227a8f9
#
_cell.length_a   1.000
_cell.length_b   1.000
_cell.length_c   1.000
_cell.angle_alpha   90.00
_cell.angle_beta   90.00
_cell.angle_gamma   90.00
#
_symmetry.space_group_name_H-M   'P 1'
#
loop_
_entity.id
_entity.type
_entity.pdbx_description
1 polymer ?
#
loop_
_entity_poly.entity_id
_entity_poly.type
_entity_poly.pdbx_seq_one_letter_code
_entity_poly.pdbx_strand_id
1 'polypeptide(L)'
;MKIGLIDVDGHRFPNLALMRISAYHKAKGDDVEWWWSDFVHYDIVYMSKIFSDTYSQDVPEPLNADRVVKGGTGYAIQTADGKEVFDKTKDVDLPKEIEKMFPDYSIYPQFDFAVSMTSRGCPRGCAFCHVAAKEGRCAVKVADVSDFWNGQKEIRVLDPNITACKEKRDLMKQYRETGAEIVFTQGLDIRLLNDADIEDINGMRVKMIHFAWDNPADALEEKFRRYAERARHKPHGRFGTVYVLTNYNSTMQENLYRIYALRDMEYDPYVMVYNKPNAPKEIRRLQRWCNSPMIFRSCPKFEDYK
;
A
#
# COMPACT_ATOMS: atom_id res chain seq x y z
N MET A 1 -30.10 8.85 11.42
CA MET A 1 -29.55 7.64 12.11
C MET A 1 -28.28 8.05 12.84
N LYS A 2 -27.93 7.30 13.88
CA LYS A 2 -26.64 7.43 14.57
C LYS A 2 -25.70 6.33 14.10
N ILE A 3 -24.57 6.72 13.52
CA ILE A 3 -23.61 5.85 12.85
C ILE A 3 -22.31 5.84 13.64
N GLY A 4 -21.86 4.65 14.05
CA GLY A 4 -20.58 4.43 14.69
C GLY A 4 -19.54 3.94 13.69
N LEU A 5 -18.29 4.41 13.82
CA LEU A 5 -17.16 3.96 13.00
C LEU A 5 -16.10 3.32 13.90
N ILE A 6 -15.55 2.18 13.48
CA ILE A 6 -14.42 1.51 14.14
C ILE A 6 -13.33 1.25 13.10
N ASP A 7 -12.18 1.91 13.31
CA ASP A 7 -10.95 1.59 12.59
C ASP A 7 -10.16 0.55 13.39
N VAL A 8 -10.30 -0.72 13.00
CA VAL A 8 -9.73 -1.86 13.74
C VAL A 8 -8.21 -1.83 13.75
N ASP A 9 -7.60 -1.29 12.70
CA ASP A 9 -6.14 -1.18 12.58
C ASP A 9 -5.57 0.03 13.34
N GLY A 10 -6.44 0.85 13.90
CA GLY A 10 -6.09 2.07 14.63
C GLY A 10 -5.84 3.26 13.70
N HIS A 11 -5.88 4.46 14.27
CA HIS A 11 -5.89 5.73 13.56
C HIS A 11 -4.49 6.22 13.12
N ARG A 12 -3.59 5.30 12.75
CA ARG A 12 -2.21 5.63 12.32
C ARG A 12 -2.10 5.97 10.84
N PHE A 13 -3.12 5.63 10.07
CA PHE A 13 -3.26 5.95 8.66
C PHE A 13 -4.76 6.04 8.34
N PRO A 14 -5.20 6.97 7.45
CA PRO A 14 -6.63 7.12 7.14
C PRO A 14 -7.22 5.86 6.49
N ASN A 15 -8.34 5.38 7.00
CA ASN A 15 -9.08 4.29 6.40
C ASN A 15 -10.07 4.85 5.37
N LEU A 16 -9.74 4.69 4.08
CA LEU A 16 -10.51 5.26 2.97
C LEU A 16 -11.97 4.77 2.94
N ALA A 17 -12.22 3.51 3.32
CA ALA A 17 -13.59 2.97 3.37
C ALA A 17 -14.43 3.71 4.42
N LEU A 18 -13.91 3.91 5.63
CA LEU A 18 -14.59 4.65 6.69
C LEU A 18 -14.80 6.12 6.33
N MET A 19 -13.84 6.75 5.65
CA MET A 19 -13.98 8.13 5.17
C MET A 19 -15.14 8.28 4.17
N ARG A 20 -15.30 7.31 3.27
CA ARG A 20 -16.40 7.30 2.29
C ARG A 20 -17.74 6.97 2.92
N ILE A 21 -17.77 6.04 3.88
CA ILE A 21 -18.97 5.73 4.69
C ILE A 21 -19.41 6.96 5.46
N SER A 22 -18.49 7.67 6.12
CA SER A 22 -18.77 8.91 6.84
C SER A 22 -19.39 9.96 5.91
N ALA A 23 -18.75 10.21 4.76
CA ALA A 23 -19.25 11.17 3.77
C ALA A 23 -20.68 10.84 3.30
N TYR A 24 -20.95 9.56 3.01
CA TYR A 24 -22.25 9.09 2.57
C TYR A 24 -23.35 9.32 3.62
N HIS A 25 -23.09 8.94 4.86
CA HIS A 25 -24.07 9.10 5.93
C HIS A 25 -24.28 10.57 6.31
N LYS A 26 -23.22 11.38 6.39
CA LYS A 26 -23.33 12.84 6.59
C LYS A 26 -24.11 13.52 5.49
N ALA A 27 -23.95 13.11 4.22
CA ALA A 27 -24.73 13.63 3.10
C ALA A 27 -26.24 13.30 3.20
N LYS A 28 -26.61 12.26 3.94
CA LYS A 28 -27.99 11.90 4.26
C LYS A 28 -28.55 12.58 5.50
N GLY A 29 -27.74 13.36 6.21
CA GLY A 29 -28.11 14.00 7.46
C GLY A 29 -28.04 13.09 8.69
N ASP A 30 -27.32 11.95 8.58
CA ASP A 30 -27.06 11.05 9.71
C ASP A 30 -25.99 11.65 10.63
N ASP A 31 -26.06 11.33 11.92
CA ASP A 31 -25.06 11.66 12.94
C ASP A 31 -23.94 10.60 12.90
N VAL A 32 -22.73 11.00 12.53
CA VAL A 32 -21.58 10.10 12.33
C VAL A 32 -20.46 10.44 13.28
N GLU A 33 -20.04 9.46 14.09
CA GLU A 33 -18.93 9.61 15.03
C GLU A 33 -18.09 8.32 15.13
N TRP A 34 -16.91 8.42 15.75
CA TRP A 34 -16.18 7.25 16.18
C TRP A 34 -16.96 6.53 17.29
N TRP A 35 -17.15 5.22 17.15
CA TRP A 35 -17.72 4.42 18.23
C TRP A 35 -16.81 4.49 19.46
N TRP A 36 -17.40 4.70 20.64
CA TRP A 36 -16.61 4.84 21.85
C TRP A 36 -17.05 3.96 23.02
N SER A 37 -18.29 3.51 23.09
CA SER A 37 -18.76 2.58 24.12
C SER A 37 -20.14 1.99 23.84
N ASP A 38 -20.46 0.87 24.49
CA ASP A 38 -21.77 0.24 24.48
C ASP A 38 -22.83 0.97 25.35
N PHE A 39 -22.47 2.07 26.02
CA PHE A 39 -23.45 2.92 26.71
C PHE A 39 -24.23 3.83 25.76
N VAL A 40 -23.77 3.97 24.54
CA VAL A 40 -24.43 4.70 23.47
C VAL A 40 -25.04 3.71 22.46
N HIS A 41 -26.31 3.91 22.14
CA HIS A 41 -26.98 3.14 21.11
C HIS A 41 -26.63 3.70 19.73
N TYR A 42 -26.31 2.81 18.79
CA TYR A 42 -26.06 3.12 17.38
C TYR A 42 -27.05 2.34 16.49
N ASP A 43 -27.59 3.01 15.47
CA ASP A 43 -28.40 2.33 14.45
C ASP A 43 -27.51 1.37 13.62
N ILE A 44 -26.31 1.86 13.24
CA ILE A 44 -25.34 1.05 12.50
C ILE A 44 -23.93 1.35 13.00
N VAL A 45 -23.12 0.30 13.19
CA VAL A 45 -21.68 0.43 13.41
C VAL A 45 -20.93 -0.23 12.26
N TYR A 46 -20.03 0.52 11.63
CA TYR A 46 -19.12 0.00 10.60
C TYR A 46 -17.75 -0.27 11.19
N MET A 47 -17.28 -1.51 11.05
CA MET A 47 -15.95 -1.95 11.46
C MET A 47 -15.11 -2.21 10.22
N SER A 48 -14.00 -1.50 10.05
CA SER A 48 -13.11 -1.70 8.91
C SER A 48 -11.74 -2.18 9.36
N LYS A 49 -11.27 -3.27 8.74
CA LYS A 49 -9.99 -3.92 9.01
C LYS A 49 -9.24 -4.17 7.71
N ILE A 50 -8.03 -3.65 7.59
CA ILE A 50 -7.20 -3.76 6.38
C ILE A 50 -6.18 -4.90 6.52
N PHE A 51 -5.55 -5.03 7.69
CA PHE A 51 -4.52 -6.04 7.94
C PHE A 51 -5.11 -7.33 8.53
N SER A 52 -4.47 -8.46 8.25
CA SER A 52 -4.84 -9.75 8.83
C SER A 52 -4.62 -9.80 10.35
N ASP A 53 -5.14 -10.85 10.99
CA ASP A 53 -4.94 -11.09 12.43
C ASP A 53 -3.46 -11.26 12.82
N THR A 54 -2.59 -11.56 11.87
CA THR A 54 -1.13 -11.61 12.08
C THR A 54 -0.56 -10.24 12.46
N TYR A 55 -1.14 -9.16 11.95
CA TYR A 55 -0.63 -7.78 12.11
C TYR A 55 -1.57 -6.89 12.91
N SER A 56 -2.86 -7.17 12.90
CA SER A 56 -3.88 -6.40 13.59
C SER A 56 -4.96 -7.34 14.15
N GLN A 57 -5.02 -7.46 15.47
CA GLN A 57 -6.06 -8.27 16.11
C GLN A 57 -7.43 -7.60 15.94
N ASP A 58 -8.46 -8.43 15.78
CA ASP A 58 -9.84 -7.95 15.74
C ASP A 58 -10.27 -7.40 17.12
N VAL A 59 -11.21 -6.50 17.11
CA VAL A 59 -11.82 -5.95 18.34
C VAL A 59 -13.21 -6.54 18.53
N PRO A 60 -13.71 -6.62 19.78
CA PRO A 60 -15.09 -7.09 20.04
C PRO A 60 -16.12 -6.26 19.28
N GLU A 61 -17.17 -6.93 18.81
CA GLU A 61 -18.30 -6.23 18.20
C GLU A 61 -19.08 -5.44 19.25
N PRO A 62 -19.54 -4.23 18.90
CA PRO A 62 -20.44 -3.46 19.75
C PRO A 62 -21.71 -4.25 20.12
N LEU A 63 -22.08 -4.20 21.41
CA LEU A 63 -23.26 -4.91 21.92
C LEU A 63 -24.54 -4.07 21.81
N ASN A 64 -24.41 -2.73 21.74
CA ASN A 64 -25.52 -1.78 21.69
C ASN A 64 -25.61 -1.10 20.31
N ALA A 65 -25.77 -1.93 19.27
CA ALA A 65 -26.01 -1.46 17.90
C ALA A 65 -27.11 -2.35 17.26
N ASP A 66 -28.01 -1.74 16.50
CA ASP A 66 -29.03 -2.49 15.78
C ASP A 66 -28.41 -3.36 14.67
N ARG A 67 -27.32 -2.85 14.08
CA ARG A 67 -26.57 -3.54 13.02
C ARG A 67 -25.09 -3.27 13.10
N VAL A 68 -24.28 -4.32 13.01
CA VAL A 68 -22.83 -4.23 12.82
C VAL A 68 -22.47 -4.70 11.41
N VAL A 69 -21.66 -3.89 10.70
CA VAL A 69 -21.20 -4.18 9.33
C VAL A 69 -19.68 -4.24 9.35
N LYS A 70 -19.13 -5.42 9.11
CA LYS A 70 -17.67 -5.66 9.03
C LYS A 70 -17.23 -5.66 7.58
N GLY A 71 -16.10 -5.01 7.27
CA GLY A 71 -15.53 -4.97 5.93
C GLY A 71 -14.04 -4.65 5.92
N GLY A 72 -13.46 -4.76 4.74
CA GLY A 72 -12.03 -4.56 4.52
C GLY A 72 -11.26 -5.87 4.35
N THR A 73 -10.11 -5.77 3.71
CA THR A 73 -9.28 -6.92 3.29
C THR A 73 -8.87 -7.83 4.45
N GLY A 74 -8.65 -7.27 5.64
CA GLY A 74 -8.23 -8.03 6.83
C GLY A 74 -9.22 -9.12 7.25
N TYR A 75 -10.53 -8.87 7.08
CA TYR A 75 -11.56 -9.89 7.37
C TYR A 75 -11.62 -11.00 6.32
N ALA A 76 -11.13 -10.75 5.11
CA ALA A 76 -11.07 -11.74 4.04
C ALA A 76 -9.75 -12.53 4.02
N ILE A 77 -8.77 -12.18 4.85
CA ILE A 77 -7.51 -12.92 4.96
C ILE A 77 -7.61 -13.91 6.12
N GLN A 78 -7.38 -15.18 5.82
CA GLN A 78 -7.34 -16.26 6.79
C GLN A 78 -5.93 -16.84 6.90
N THR A 79 -5.55 -17.29 8.08
CA THR A 79 -4.29 -18.04 8.27
C THR A 79 -4.60 -19.52 8.20
N ALA A 80 -4.12 -20.19 7.14
CA ALA A 80 -4.17 -21.63 6.96
C ALA A 80 -2.73 -22.16 6.85
N ASP A 81 -2.38 -23.16 7.65
CA ASP A 81 -1.03 -23.77 7.70
C ASP A 81 0.11 -22.74 7.83
N GLY A 82 -0.12 -21.70 8.62
CA GLY A 82 0.85 -20.62 8.85
C GLY A 82 1.04 -19.67 7.65
N LYS A 83 0.19 -19.76 6.63
CA LYS A 83 0.17 -18.84 5.46
C LYS A 83 -1.11 -18.05 5.42
N GLU A 84 -1.00 -16.84 4.98
CA GLU A 84 -2.17 -15.98 4.73
C GLU A 84 -2.80 -16.34 3.39
N VAL A 85 -4.10 -16.59 3.39
CA VAL A 85 -4.90 -16.91 2.21
C VAL A 85 -6.08 -15.93 2.12
N PHE A 86 -6.24 -15.30 0.97
CA PHE A 86 -7.37 -14.41 0.71
C PHE A 86 -8.60 -15.22 0.29
N ASP A 87 -9.70 -15.04 1.02
CA ASP A 87 -11.00 -15.68 0.75
C ASP A 87 -11.95 -14.65 0.15
N LYS A 88 -12.14 -14.71 -1.17
CA LYS A 88 -13.05 -13.79 -1.89
C LYS A 88 -14.50 -13.85 -1.39
N THR A 89 -14.94 -14.95 -0.81
CA THR A 89 -16.31 -15.09 -0.30
C THR A 89 -16.56 -14.25 0.96
N LYS A 90 -15.49 -13.85 1.65
CA LYS A 90 -15.53 -13.00 2.85
C LYS A 90 -15.19 -11.54 2.56
N ASP A 91 -14.80 -11.22 1.34
CA ASP A 91 -14.52 -9.86 0.93
C ASP A 91 -15.82 -9.09 0.72
N VAL A 92 -16.02 -8.06 1.51
CA VAL A 92 -17.23 -7.21 1.44
C VAL A 92 -16.85 -5.91 0.73
N ASP A 93 -17.30 -5.79 -0.51
CA ASP A 93 -17.15 -4.56 -1.28
C ASP A 93 -18.10 -3.47 -0.75
N LEU A 94 -17.66 -2.21 -0.82
CA LEU A 94 -18.55 -1.08 -0.56
C LEU A 94 -19.61 -0.96 -1.65
N PRO A 95 -20.88 -0.62 -1.30
CA PRO A 95 -21.86 -0.20 -2.28
C PRO A 95 -21.31 0.90 -3.19
N LYS A 96 -21.65 0.85 -4.49
CA LYS A 96 -21.10 1.80 -5.49
C LYS A 96 -21.38 3.26 -5.17
N GLU A 97 -22.53 3.55 -4.54
CA GLU A 97 -22.86 4.90 -4.09
C GLU A 97 -21.95 5.40 -2.97
N ILE A 98 -21.47 4.52 -2.10
CA ILE A 98 -20.50 4.86 -1.05
C ILE A 98 -19.09 4.93 -1.64
N GLU A 99 -18.73 3.99 -2.51
CA GLU A 99 -17.39 3.92 -3.12
C GLU A 99 -17.04 5.18 -3.92
N LYS A 100 -18.04 5.86 -4.50
CA LYS A 100 -17.87 7.10 -5.27
C LYS A 100 -17.89 8.38 -4.44
N MET A 101 -18.15 8.29 -3.13
CA MET A 101 -18.16 9.48 -2.28
C MET A 101 -16.76 10.09 -2.19
N PHE A 102 -16.72 11.43 -2.23
CA PHE A 102 -15.51 12.16 -1.88
C PHE A 102 -15.15 11.85 -0.42
N PRO A 103 -13.89 11.45 -0.10
CA PRO A 103 -13.53 11.04 1.25
C PRO A 103 -13.75 12.17 2.28
N ASP A 104 -14.36 11.83 3.40
CA ASP A 104 -14.50 12.74 4.53
C ASP A 104 -13.21 12.80 5.35
N TYR A 105 -12.37 13.76 5.05
CA TYR A 105 -11.11 13.98 5.75
C TYR A 105 -11.30 14.49 7.20
N SER A 106 -12.50 14.97 7.54
CA SER A 106 -12.76 15.53 8.89
C SER A 106 -12.69 14.48 10.01
N ILE A 107 -12.88 13.18 9.67
CA ILE A 107 -12.79 12.10 10.67
C ILE A 107 -11.33 11.72 11.01
N TYR A 108 -10.34 12.21 10.25
CA TYR A 108 -8.91 12.03 10.51
C TYR A 108 -8.17 13.37 10.50
N PRO A 109 -8.51 14.32 11.42
CA PRO A 109 -7.98 15.68 11.39
C PRO A 109 -6.47 15.79 11.64
N GLN A 110 -5.85 14.70 12.13
CA GLN A 110 -4.40 14.61 12.33
C GLN A 110 -3.60 14.44 11.03
N PHE A 111 -4.26 14.20 9.89
CA PHE A 111 -3.60 14.05 8.59
C PHE A 111 -4.02 15.17 7.64
N ASP A 112 -3.04 15.77 7.00
CA ASP A 112 -3.19 16.90 6.07
C ASP A 112 -2.97 16.53 4.60
N PHE A 113 -2.96 15.23 4.29
CA PHE A 113 -2.75 14.70 2.93
C PHE A 113 -4.04 14.11 2.36
N ALA A 114 -4.15 14.12 1.03
CA ALA A 114 -5.16 13.34 0.32
C ALA A 114 -4.70 11.90 0.14
N VAL A 115 -5.66 10.96 0.15
CA VAL A 115 -5.38 9.53 -0.02
C VAL A 115 -6.47 8.87 -0.82
N SER A 116 -6.11 8.13 -1.88
CA SER A 116 -7.02 7.26 -2.63
C SER A 116 -6.27 6.39 -3.62
N MET A 117 -7.04 5.64 -4.41
CA MET A 117 -6.59 4.88 -5.59
C MET A 117 -7.23 5.49 -6.84
N THR A 118 -6.43 5.74 -7.88
CA THR A 118 -6.93 6.08 -9.22
C THR A 118 -7.06 4.87 -10.12
N SER A 119 -6.34 3.79 -9.82
CA SER A 119 -6.47 2.50 -10.50
C SER A 119 -6.52 1.33 -9.52
N ARG A 120 -7.18 0.25 -9.90
CA ARG A 120 -7.28 -1.01 -9.16
C ARG A 120 -6.90 -2.20 -10.03
N GLY A 121 -6.45 -3.27 -9.39
CA GLY A 121 -6.03 -4.50 -10.03
C GLY A 121 -4.56 -4.52 -10.42
N CYS A 122 -4.03 -5.73 -10.68
CA CYS A 122 -2.63 -5.93 -11.06
C CYS A 122 -2.48 -7.17 -11.95
N PRO A 123 -1.87 -7.05 -13.15
CA PRO A 123 -1.73 -8.19 -14.08
C PRO A 123 -0.69 -9.23 -13.62
N ARG A 124 0.14 -8.90 -12.63
CA ARG A 124 1.23 -9.77 -12.18
C ARG A 124 0.76 -11.10 -11.59
N GLY A 125 -0.29 -11.07 -10.77
CA GLY A 125 -0.82 -12.27 -10.13
C GLY A 125 0.23 -13.02 -9.30
N CYS A 126 1.11 -12.30 -8.61
CA CYS A 126 2.13 -12.88 -7.75
C CYS A 126 1.45 -13.75 -6.67
N ALA A 127 1.93 -14.99 -6.50
CA ALA A 127 1.27 -15.97 -5.63
C ALA A 127 1.32 -15.63 -4.13
N PHE A 128 2.18 -14.69 -3.74
CA PHE A 128 2.25 -14.16 -2.37
C PHE A 128 1.37 -12.91 -2.16
N CYS A 129 0.75 -12.38 -3.21
CA CYS A 129 0.05 -11.10 -3.19
C CYS A 129 -1.45 -11.29 -3.39
N HIS A 130 -2.28 -10.66 -2.55
CA HIS A 130 -3.73 -10.79 -2.61
C HIS A 130 -4.41 -9.87 -3.65
N VAL A 131 -3.69 -8.90 -4.21
CA VAL A 131 -4.26 -7.88 -5.11
C VAL A 131 -4.99 -8.50 -6.30
N ALA A 132 -4.36 -9.43 -7.01
CA ALA A 132 -4.98 -10.04 -8.19
C ALA A 132 -6.23 -10.88 -7.86
N ALA A 133 -6.25 -11.51 -6.68
CA ALA A 133 -7.41 -12.27 -6.20
C ALA A 133 -8.55 -11.33 -5.76
N LYS A 134 -8.22 -10.21 -5.13
CA LYS A 134 -9.18 -9.23 -4.64
C LYS A 134 -9.73 -8.34 -5.76
N GLU A 135 -8.85 -7.73 -6.54
CA GLU A 135 -9.18 -6.60 -7.42
C GLU A 135 -9.10 -6.95 -8.92
N GLY A 136 -8.70 -8.19 -9.23
CA GLY A 136 -8.57 -8.66 -10.61
C GLY A 136 -7.18 -8.53 -11.22
N ARG A 137 -7.02 -9.15 -12.39
CA ARG A 137 -5.75 -9.24 -13.14
C ARG A 137 -5.57 -8.14 -14.20
N CYS A 138 -6.37 -7.08 -14.15
CA CYS A 138 -6.23 -5.93 -15.05
C CYS A 138 -6.16 -4.68 -14.18
N ALA A 139 -5.16 -3.84 -14.39
CA ALA A 139 -5.14 -2.52 -13.78
C ALA A 139 -6.09 -1.60 -14.57
N VAL A 140 -7.19 -1.20 -13.95
CA VAL A 140 -8.23 -0.37 -14.55
C VAL A 140 -8.37 0.94 -13.79
N LYS A 141 -8.59 2.04 -14.51
CA LYS A 141 -8.90 3.35 -13.91
C LYS A 141 -10.24 3.28 -13.18
N VAL A 142 -10.30 3.75 -11.94
CA VAL A 142 -11.49 3.76 -11.07
C VAL A 142 -11.88 5.14 -10.57
N ALA A 143 -10.97 6.11 -10.60
CA ALA A 143 -11.21 7.47 -10.17
C ALA A 143 -10.29 8.46 -10.89
N ASP A 144 -10.71 9.72 -10.95
CA ASP A 144 -9.85 10.86 -11.25
C ASP A 144 -9.30 11.46 -9.95
N VAL A 145 -8.21 12.23 -10.06
CA VAL A 145 -7.61 12.87 -8.86
C VAL A 145 -8.57 13.85 -8.20
N SER A 146 -9.44 14.50 -8.97
CA SER A 146 -10.49 15.39 -8.48
C SER A 146 -11.55 14.72 -7.61
N ASP A 147 -11.67 13.37 -7.68
CA ASP A 147 -12.67 12.63 -6.90
C ASP A 147 -12.26 12.45 -5.42
N PHE A 148 -11.02 12.83 -5.06
CA PHE A 148 -10.54 12.69 -3.68
C PHE A 148 -9.57 13.79 -3.22
N TRP A 149 -9.07 14.64 -4.13
CA TRP A 149 -8.16 15.72 -3.79
C TRP A 149 -8.88 17.07 -3.83
N ASN A 150 -8.66 17.89 -2.80
CA ASN A 150 -9.25 19.22 -2.68
C ASN A 150 -8.22 20.21 -2.11
N GLY A 151 -7.06 20.31 -2.78
CA GLY A 151 -6.02 21.28 -2.42
C GLY A 151 -5.04 20.87 -1.34
N GLN A 152 -5.06 19.61 -0.86
CA GLN A 152 -4.05 19.10 0.07
C GLN A 152 -2.65 19.19 -0.57
N LYS A 153 -1.64 19.50 0.27
CA LYS A 153 -0.25 19.68 -0.19
C LYS A 153 0.45 18.37 -0.57
N GLU A 154 -0.04 17.25 -0.07
CA GLU A 154 0.48 15.90 -0.32
C GLU A 154 -0.63 14.98 -0.77
N ILE A 155 -0.34 14.08 -1.72
CA ILE A 155 -1.22 13.01 -2.16
C ILE A 155 -0.51 11.66 -1.96
N ARG A 156 -1.14 10.76 -1.22
CA ARG A 156 -0.68 9.37 -1.04
C ARG A 156 -1.47 8.45 -1.97
N VAL A 157 -0.78 7.96 -2.98
CA VAL A 157 -1.33 7.09 -4.02
C VAL A 157 -1.31 5.65 -3.50
N LEU A 158 -2.49 5.02 -3.42
CA LEU A 158 -2.65 3.64 -2.95
C LEU A 158 -2.82 2.63 -4.09
N ASP A 159 -2.66 3.05 -5.34
CA ASP A 159 -2.80 2.20 -6.52
C ASP A 159 -1.91 0.96 -6.43
N PRO A 160 -2.46 -0.25 -6.55
CA PRO A 160 -1.66 -1.48 -6.45
C PRO A 160 -0.60 -1.59 -7.54
N ASN A 161 -0.89 -1.11 -8.74
CA ASN A 161 0.06 -1.05 -9.86
C ASN A 161 -0.40 -0.03 -10.91
N ILE A 162 -0.25 1.25 -10.64
CA ILE A 162 -0.62 2.32 -11.56
C ILE A 162 0.14 2.22 -12.89
N THR A 163 1.38 1.71 -12.88
CA THR A 163 2.21 1.57 -14.08
C THR A 163 1.64 0.58 -15.09
N ALA A 164 0.80 -0.35 -14.65
CA ALA A 164 0.10 -1.30 -15.50
C ALA A 164 -1.24 -0.77 -16.04
N CYS A 165 -1.73 0.37 -15.55
CA CYS A 165 -2.97 0.97 -16.00
C CYS A 165 -2.79 1.53 -17.42
N LYS A 166 -3.79 1.30 -18.28
CA LYS A 166 -3.75 1.79 -19.67
C LYS A 166 -3.77 3.32 -19.70
N GLU A 167 -4.51 3.92 -18.80
CA GLU A 167 -4.68 5.36 -18.66
C GLU A 167 -3.60 6.03 -17.78
N LYS A 168 -2.51 5.33 -17.45
CA LYS A 168 -1.47 5.82 -16.52
C LYS A 168 -0.93 7.21 -16.85
N ARG A 169 -0.75 7.55 -18.13
CA ARG A 169 -0.23 8.86 -18.55
C ARG A 169 -1.22 10.00 -18.26
N ASP A 170 -2.50 9.75 -18.46
CA ASP A 170 -3.55 10.70 -18.08
C ASP A 170 -3.56 10.89 -16.55
N LEU A 171 -3.48 9.82 -15.79
CA LEU A 171 -3.43 9.87 -14.32
C LEU A 171 -2.17 10.61 -13.82
N MET A 172 -1.00 10.32 -14.39
CA MET A 172 0.24 11.03 -14.03
C MET A 172 0.18 12.52 -14.38
N LYS A 173 -0.48 12.87 -15.50
CA LYS A 173 -0.75 14.26 -15.85
C LYS A 173 -1.65 14.94 -14.81
N GLN A 174 -2.74 14.29 -14.39
CA GLN A 174 -3.62 14.80 -13.35
C GLN A 174 -2.86 15.05 -12.04
N TYR A 175 -2.04 14.08 -11.58
CA TYR A 175 -1.20 14.26 -10.38
C TYR A 175 -0.25 15.45 -10.52
N ARG A 176 0.39 15.61 -11.67
CA ARG A 176 1.29 16.76 -11.94
C ARG A 176 0.57 18.08 -11.86
N GLU A 177 -0.65 18.16 -12.41
CA GLU A 177 -1.47 19.40 -12.47
C GLU A 177 -1.95 19.86 -11.09
N THR A 178 -2.00 18.97 -10.08
CA THR A 178 -2.31 19.36 -8.70
C THR A 178 -1.22 20.25 -8.08
N GLY A 179 0.04 20.11 -8.52
CA GLY A 179 1.20 20.71 -7.86
C GLY A 179 1.50 20.17 -6.46
N ALA A 180 0.74 19.18 -5.98
CA ALA A 180 0.96 18.52 -4.69
C ALA A 180 2.21 17.62 -4.69
N GLU A 181 2.72 17.30 -3.51
CA GLU A 181 3.76 16.28 -3.33
C GLU A 181 3.16 14.89 -3.47
N ILE A 182 3.72 14.05 -4.34
CA ILE A 182 3.20 12.72 -4.64
C ILE A 182 4.01 11.65 -3.91
N VAL A 183 3.31 10.81 -3.16
CA VAL A 183 3.85 9.63 -2.47
C VAL A 183 3.26 8.38 -3.09
N PHE A 184 4.07 7.60 -3.82
CA PHE A 184 3.65 6.30 -4.35
C PHE A 184 3.78 5.23 -3.27
N THR A 185 2.73 5.09 -2.45
CA THR A 185 2.75 4.25 -1.23
C THR A 185 2.93 2.76 -1.53
N GLN A 186 2.35 2.27 -2.65
CA GLN A 186 2.48 0.86 -3.05
C GLN A 186 3.66 0.61 -4.01
N GLY A 187 4.36 1.67 -4.40
CA GLY A 187 5.48 1.60 -5.32
C GLY A 187 5.07 1.54 -6.79
N LEU A 188 6.08 1.50 -7.66
CA LEU A 188 5.94 1.41 -9.10
C LEU A 188 6.59 0.12 -9.62
N ASP A 189 5.99 -0.50 -10.65
CA ASP A 189 6.58 -1.65 -11.31
C ASP A 189 7.63 -1.20 -12.33
N ILE A 190 8.90 -1.28 -11.96
CA ILE A 190 10.04 -0.85 -12.78
C ILE A 190 10.07 -1.52 -14.17
N ARG A 191 9.52 -2.74 -14.30
CA ARG A 191 9.46 -3.51 -15.56
C ARG A 191 8.63 -2.83 -16.63
N LEU A 192 7.64 -2.03 -16.21
CA LEU A 192 6.64 -1.38 -17.06
C LEU A 192 6.94 0.10 -17.33
N LEU A 193 7.96 0.66 -16.69
CA LEU A 193 8.38 2.05 -16.93
C LEU A 193 9.15 2.13 -18.26
N ASN A 194 8.70 3.03 -19.13
CA ASN A 194 9.44 3.47 -20.30
C ASN A 194 9.94 4.92 -20.12
N ASP A 195 10.65 5.47 -21.10
CA ASP A 195 11.23 6.81 -21.00
C ASP A 195 10.17 7.90 -20.79
N ALA A 196 9.05 7.79 -21.49
CA ALA A 196 7.96 8.76 -21.37
C ALA A 196 7.32 8.71 -19.98
N ASP A 197 7.21 7.52 -19.37
CA ASP A 197 6.73 7.38 -17.98
C ASP A 197 7.71 8.01 -16.99
N ILE A 198 9.03 7.87 -17.22
CA ILE A 198 10.06 8.48 -16.37
C ILE A 198 10.01 10.02 -16.49
N GLU A 199 9.77 10.54 -17.70
CA GLU A 199 9.59 11.97 -17.91
C GLU A 199 8.33 12.50 -17.22
N ASP A 200 7.22 11.77 -17.27
CA ASP A 200 5.99 12.13 -16.54
C ASP A 200 6.25 12.16 -15.01
N ILE A 201 6.99 11.18 -14.47
CA ILE A 201 7.42 11.14 -13.06
C ILE A 201 8.33 12.33 -12.74
N ASN A 202 9.30 12.66 -13.61
CA ASN A 202 10.21 13.79 -13.43
C ASN A 202 9.47 15.15 -13.41
N GLY A 203 8.34 15.24 -14.10
CA GLY A 203 7.49 16.43 -14.14
C GLY A 203 6.64 16.63 -12.89
N MET A 204 6.50 15.60 -12.03
CA MET A 204 5.75 15.68 -10.78
C MET A 204 6.63 16.12 -9.60
N ARG A 205 6.02 16.60 -8.54
CA ARG A 205 6.68 16.81 -7.24
C ARG A 205 6.67 15.51 -6.44
N VAL A 206 7.46 14.53 -6.88
CA VAL A 206 7.55 13.24 -6.17
C VAL A 206 8.24 13.44 -4.84
N LYS A 207 7.59 13.02 -3.76
CA LYS A 207 8.13 13.00 -2.39
C LYS A 207 8.72 11.65 -2.01
N MET A 208 8.10 10.56 -2.49
CA MET A 208 8.53 9.20 -2.20
C MET A 208 8.13 8.25 -3.33
N ILE A 209 9.05 7.38 -3.70
CA ILE A 209 8.86 6.33 -4.70
C ILE A 209 9.56 5.05 -4.25
N HIS A 210 8.92 3.93 -4.46
CA HIS A 210 9.43 2.60 -4.17
C HIS A 210 9.35 1.73 -5.40
N PHE A 211 10.23 0.73 -5.45
CA PHE A 211 10.21 -0.34 -6.42
C PHE A 211 10.25 -1.70 -5.72
N ALA A 212 10.16 -2.78 -6.48
CA ALA A 212 10.32 -4.13 -5.96
C ALA A 212 11.13 -5.00 -6.93
N TRP A 213 11.96 -5.87 -6.36
CA TRP A 213 12.64 -6.97 -7.04
C TRP A 213 12.37 -8.28 -6.29
N ASP A 214 11.16 -8.79 -6.45
CA ASP A 214 10.66 -9.91 -5.64
C ASP A 214 11.08 -11.27 -6.20
N ASN A 215 11.08 -11.42 -7.53
CA ASN A 215 11.43 -12.68 -8.17
C ASN A 215 12.92 -12.68 -8.57
N PRO A 216 13.74 -13.62 -8.05
CA PRO A 216 15.16 -13.68 -8.40
C PRO A 216 15.42 -14.01 -9.88
N ALA A 217 14.45 -14.62 -10.57
CA ALA A 217 14.57 -14.91 -12.01
C ALA A 217 14.35 -13.67 -12.90
N ASP A 218 13.85 -12.56 -12.37
CA ASP A 218 13.66 -11.33 -13.13
C ASP A 218 15.02 -10.61 -13.31
N ALA A 219 15.48 -10.42 -14.54
CA ALA A 219 16.66 -9.64 -14.87
C ALA A 219 16.28 -8.14 -14.91
N LEU A 220 16.41 -7.44 -13.79
CA LEU A 220 15.94 -6.06 -13.66
C LEU A 220 17.06 -5.01 -13.63
N GLU A 221 18.33 -5.40 -13.65
CA GLU A 221 19.49 -4.50 -13.52
C GLU A 221 19.48 -3.39 -14.56
N GLU A 222 19.22 -3.74 -15.82
CA GLU A 222 19.15 -2.76 -16.91
C GLU A 222 18.01 -1.76 -16.70
N LYS A 223 16.86 -2.24 -16.21
CA LYS A 223 15.71 -1.38 -15.90
C LYS A 223 16.02 -0.38 -14.78
N PHE A 224 16.68 -0.86 -13.73
CA PHE A 224 17.12 0.01 -12.63
C PHE A 224 18.17 1.01 -13.08
N ARG A 225 19.19 0.60 -13.85
CA ARG A 225 20.20 1.53 -14.41
C ARG A 225 19.55 2.59 -15.29
N ARG A 226 18.66 2.18 -16.22
CA ARG A 226 17.95 3.12 -17.09
C ARG A 226 17.13 4.14 -16.30
N TYR A 227 16.44 3.71 -15.25
CA TYR A 227 15.70 4.63 -14.37
C TYR A 227 16.67 5.58 -13.65
N ALA A 228 17.75 5.08 -13.06
CA ALA A 228 18.74 5.90 -12.34
C ALA A 228 19.42 6.97 -13.22
N GLU A 229 19.66 6.64 -14.50
CA GLU A 229 20.24 7.58 -15.48
C GLU A 229 19.29 8.73 -15.83
N ARG A 230 17.99 8.46 -15.90
CA ARG A 230 16.97 9.39 -16.41
C ARG A 230 16.17 10.10 -15.34
N ALA A 231 16.09 9.53 -14.15
CA ALA A 231 15.32 10.08 -13.06
C ALA A 231 15.94 11.42 -12.57
N ARG A 232 15.08 12.41 -12.39
CA ARG A 232 15.46 13.72 -11.83
C ARG A 232 16.11 13.61 -10.46
N HIS A 233 15.61 12.71 -9.63
CA HIS A 233 16.15 12.42 -8.31
C HIS A 233 16.94 11.12 -8.36
N LYS A 234 18.18 11.15 -7.89
CA LYS A 234 18.97 9.94 -7.75
C LYS A 234 18.23 8.92 -6.88
N PRO A 235 18.29 7.62 -7.23
CA PRO A 235 17.57 6.56 -6.53
C PRO A 235 18.22 6.24 -5.18
N HIS A 236 18.04 7.16 -4.21
CA HIS A 236 18.55 7.02 -2.85
C HIS A 236 17.50 7.46 -1.84
N GLY A 237 17.45 6.80 -0.68
CA GLY A 237 16.50 7.09 0.37
C GLY A 237 15.06 6.96 -0.14
N ARG A 238 14.26 7.97 0.12
CA ARG A 238 12.84 8.01 -0.27
C ARG A 238 12.57 7.97 -1.78
N PHE A 239 13.59 8.09 -2.62
CA PHE A 239 13.47 8.06 -4.08
C PHE A 239 13.96 6.76 -4.71
N GLY A 240 14.46 5.81 -3.93
CA GLY A 240 15.08 4.61 -4.47
C GLY A 240 15.02 3.39 -3.57
N THR A 241 14.12 3.33 -2.60
CA THR A 241 13.91 2.11 -1.83
C THR A 241 13.37 1.01 -2.74
N VAL A 242 14.04 -0.15 -2.74
CA VAL A 242 13.62 -1.32 -3.50
C VAL A 242 13.34 -2.49 -2.56
N TYR A 243 12.10 -2.93 -2.53
CA TYR A 243 11.71 -4.11 -1.76
C TYR A 243 12.28 -5.38 -2.39
N VAL A 244 12.89 -6.22 -1.57
CA VAL A 244 13.45 -7.52 -1.96
C VAL A 244 12.75 -8.59 -1.14
N LEU A 245 11.86 -9.34 -1.77
CA LEU A 245 11.16 -10.45 -1.12
C LEU A 245 12.13 -11.60 -0.86
N THR A 246 12.14 -12.08 0.38
CA THR A 246 12.97 -13.20 0.85
C THR A 246 12.12 -14.25 1.57
N ASN A 247 12.65 -15.44 1.81
CA ASN A 247 11.94 -16.53 2.45
C ASN A 247 10.70 -17.03 1.70
N TYR A 248 10.67 -16.86 0.39
CA TYR A 248 9.57 -17.30 -0.47
C TYR A 248 10.05 -18.33 -1.52
N ASN A 249 10.65 -17.86 -2.60
CA ASN A 249 11.14 -18.72 -3.70
C ASN A 249 12.59 -18.38 -4.08
N SER A 250 13.39 -17.99 -3.11
CA SER A 250 14.78 -17.55 -3.33
C SER A 250 15.73 -18.16 -2.32
N THR A 251 16.93 -18.48 -2.78
CA THR A 251 18.07 -18.90 -1.96
C THR A 251 18.72 -17.68 -1.29
N MET A 252 19.56 -17.92 -0.29
CA MET A 252 20.35 -16.83 0.34
C MET A 252 21.27 -16.15 -0.69
N GLN A 253 21.89 -16.92 -1.58
CA GLN A 253 22.76 -16.38 -2.62
C GLN A 253 22.02 -15.45 -3.57
N GLU A 254 20.82 -15.79 -4.02
CA GLU A 254 19.98 -14.96 -4.86
C GLU A 254 19.48 -13.71 -4.13
N ASN A 255 19.23 -13.80 -2.83
CA ASN A 255 18.87 -12.66 -2.01
C ASN A 255 20.04 -11.66 -1.93
N LEU A 256 21.23 -12.14 -1.60
CA LEU A 256 22.44 -11.32 -1.53
C LEU A 256 22.81 -10.72 -2.88
N TYR A 257 22.66 -11.48 -3.97
CA TYR A 257 22.88 -10.97 -5.31
C TYR A 257 22.01 -9.73 -5.61
N ARG A 258 20.70 -9.81 -5.40
CA ARG A 258 19.79 -8.69 -5.63
C ARG A 258 20.12 -7.49 -4.74
N ILE A 259 20.44 -7.73 -3.46
CA ILE A 259 20.78 -6.68 -2.50
C ILE A 259 22.07 -5.97 -2.94
N TYR A 260 23.12 -6.72 -3.32
CA TYR A 260 24.38 -6.13 -3.75
C TYR A 260 24.26 -5.42 -5.08
N ALA A 261 23.56 -6.01 -6.07
CA ALA A 261 23.31 -5.38 -7.36
C ALA A 261 22.56 -4.03 -7.20
N LEU A 262 21.55 -3.97 -6.34
CA LEU A 262 20.83 -2.73 -6.04
C LEU A 262 21.75 -1.69 -5.39
N ARG A 263 22.54 -2.08 -4.40
CA ARG A 263 23.50 -1.18 -3.75
C ARG A 263 24.53 -0.63 -4.74
N ASP A 264 25.05 -1.48 -5.64
CA ASP A 264 26.05 -1.07 -6.64
C ASP A 264 25.47 -0.08 -7.67
N MET A 265 24.14 -0.07 -7.83
CA MET A 265 23.37 0.90 -8.61
C MET A 265 22.86 2.09 -7.78
N GLU A 266 23.33 2.25 -6.54
CA GLU A 266 22.99 3.32 -5.60
C GLU A 266 21.50 3.32 -5.14
N TYR A 267 20.79 2.19 -5.26
CA TYR A 267 19.47 2.00 -4.64
C TYR A 267 19.61 1.56 -3.17
N ASP A 268 18.55 1.80 -2.40
CA ASP A 268 18.46 1.32 -1.02
C ASP A 268 17.58 0.04 -0.96
N PRO A 269 18.19 -1.14 -0.95
CA PRO A 269 17.45 -2.38 -0.82
C PRO A 269 16.78 -2.47 0.56
N TYR A 270 15.56 -3.00 0.57
CA TYR A 270 14.80 -3.24 1.79
C TYR A 270 14.24 -4.66 1.79
N VAL A 271 14.73 -5.50 2.70
CA VAL A 271 14.35 -6.91 2.79
C VAL A 271 12.96 -7.07 3.39
N MET A 272 12.05 -7.61 2.59
CA MET A 272 10.73 -8.06 3.00
C MET A 272 10.77 -9.56 3.25
N VAL A 273 10.41 -9.99 4.45
CA VAL A 273 10.45 -11.41 4.82
C VAL A 273 9.06 -12.01 4.73
N TYR A 274 8.86 -12.93 3.77
CA TYR A 274 7.62 -13.70 3.69
C TYR A 274 7.47 -14.60 4.92
N ASN A 275 6.25 -14.67 5.48
CA ASN A 275 5.96 -15.45 6.69
C ASN A 275 7.00 -15.25 7.80
N LYS A 276 7.24 -14.01 8.14
CA LYS A 276 8.27 -13.58 9.08
C LYS A 276 8.25 -14.31 10.44
N PRO A 277 7.08 -14.66 11.04
CA PRO A 277 7.05 -15.41 12.29
C PRO A 277 7.80 -16.74 12.22
N ASN A 278 7.72 -17.42 11.07
CA ASN A 278 8.33 -18.75 10.85
C ASN A 278 9.65 -18.68 10.06
N ALA A 279 10.18 -17.48 9.81
CA ALA A 279 11.40 -17.32 9.02
C ALA A 279 12.65 -17.81 9.77
N PRO A 280 13.61 -18.45 9.07
CA PRO A 280 14.91 -18.85 9.63
C PRO A 280 15.65 -17.68 10.28
N LYS A 281 16.45 -17.96 11.30
CA LYS A 281 17.25 -16.94 11.99
C LYS A 281 18.17 -16.19 11.03
N GLU A 282 18.71 -16.86 10.03
CA GLU A 282 19.60 -16.27 9.03
C GLU A 282 18.89 -15.23 8.15
N ILE A 283 17.64 -15.49 7.75
CA ILE A 283 16.82 -14.53 7.00
C ILE A 283 16.48 -13.29 7.85
N ARG A 284 16.18 -13.49 9.14
CA ARG A 284 15.93 -12.37 10.07
C ARG A 284 17.20 -11.53 10.30
N ARG A 285 18.37 -12.20 10.33
CA ARG A 285 19.68 -11.55 10.39
C ARG A 285 19.95 -10.73 9.10
N LEU A 286 19.66 -11.32 7.92
CA LEU A 286 19.74 -10.60 6.63
C LEU A 286 18.85 -9.34 6.62
N GLN A 287 17.60 -9.48 7.09
CA GLN A 287 16.69 -8.34 7.21
C GLN A 287 17.27 -7.25 8.11
N ARG A 288 17.78 -7.62 9.30
CA ARG A 288 18.35 -6.65 10.24
C ARG A 288 19.56 -5.95 9.65
N TRP A 289 20.44 -6.68 8.99
CA TRP A 289 21.62 -6.13 8.34
C TRP A 289 21.26 -5.15 7.22
N CYS A 290 20.40 -5.55 6.30
CA CYS A 290 20.03 -4.76 5.14
C CYS A 290 19.18 -3.53 5.52
N ASN A 291 18.16 -3.71 6.38
CA ASN A 291 17.17 -2.68 6.68
C ASN A 291 17.63 -1.63 7.69
N SER A 292 18.83 -1.80 8.27
CA SER A 292 19.44 -0.78 9.12
C SER A 292 20.47 0.02 8.31
N PRO A 293 20.20 1.26 7.92
CA PRO A 293 21.14 2.05 7.11
C PRO A 293 22.53 2.20 7.74
N MET A 294 22.60 2.28 9.07
CA MET A 294 23.88 2.33 9.79
C MET A 294 24.67 1.03 9.62
N ILE A 295 24.02 -0.12 9.86
CA ILE A 295 24.68 -1.43 9.75
C ILE A 295 25.08 -1.70 8.30
N PHE A 296 24.16 -1.48 7.36
CA PHE A 296 24.38 -1.75 5.94
C PHE A 296 25.54 -0.96 5.34
N ARG A 297 25.76 0.28 5.83
CA ARG A 297 26.89 1.13 5.41
C ARG A 297 28.21 0.77 6.11
N SER A 298 28.17 0.46 7.41
CA SER A 298 29.35 0.14 8.20
C SER A 298 29.87 -1.28 8.01
N CYS A 299 28.99 -2.22 7.60
CA CYS A 299 29.31 -3.61 7.34
C CYS A 299 28.91 -3.97 5.89
N PRO A 300 29.80 -3.74 4.88
CA PRO A 300 29.44 -3.90 3.47
C PRO A 300 29.14 -5.34 3.05
N LYS A 301 29.67 -6.34 3.75
CA LYS A 301 29.44 -7.76 3.45
C LYS A 301 28.61 -8.39 4.52
N PHE A 302 27.58 -9.17 4.12
CA PHE A 302 26.71 -9.87 5.05
C PHE A 302 27.45 -10.93 5.88
N GLU A 303 28.47 -11.54 5.29
CA GLU A 303 29.31 -12.55 5.94
C GLU A 303 30.06 -11.98 7.16
N ASP A 304 30.41 -10.70 7.13
CA ASP A 304 31.13 -10.00 8.21
C ASP A 304 30.19 -9.52 9.34
N TYR A 305 28.87 -9.50 9.06
CA TYR A 305 27.85 -9.12 10.04
C TYR A 305 27.56 -10.29 11.00
N LYS A 306 27.90 -10.15 12.27
CA LYS A 306 27.73 -11.16 13.33
C LYS A 306 26.45 -10.96 14.13
#